data_56f1c5b448c8f3cbb93d8dfa62138d15
#
_entry.id   56f1c5b448c8f3cbb93d8dfa62138d15
#
_cell.length_a   1.000
_cell.length_b   1.000
_cell.length_c   1.000
_cell.angle_alpha   90.00
_cell.angle_beta   90.00
_cell.angle_gamma   90.00
#
_symmetry.space_group_name_H-M   'P 1'
#
loop_
_entity.id
_entity.type
_entity.pdbx_description
1 polymer ?
#
loop_
_entity_poly.entity_id
_entity_poly.type
_entity_poly.pdbx_seq_one_letter_code
_entity_poly.pdbx_strand_id
1 'polypeptide(L)'
;MFWTVLTRILLRNRLAWLVTLALATAFMAYQGTSVAMTYEFAKLMPDTDSVSIEYDELVEEFGQVSNTVVIAMEDADFFQREHLEQWLELMSDLKAVDGVEHVQSLTEAYGLYVDSVTEKLAPDTLFQFLPENGEEEIALEARVKSWPFYKGILYQGDTYMAVLRIDENRLYNKEIVPVIEKAKSIILAWEANSGRDLHMSGLPWIRIANAKALEREIYRTAGLTLLVTIIIFYLFLKSFRATAISIMIVALGAVWAYGIMGLFGYGLTLLSSLIAPLIIVIGVPNCIYLINKYHQEYKKHGQQIKAIQRVVSKVGYIALITNTTTALGFAAFILTSSENLIQFGVVSSLSILAIFIL
;
A
#
# COMPACT_ATOMS: atom_id res chain seq x y z
N MET A 1 -20.40 42.46 4.50
CA MET A 1 -20.54 42.62 5.96
C MET A 1 -19.91 41.46 6.73
N PHE A 2 -20.21 40.19 6.42
CA PHE A 2 -19.63 38.98 7.06
C PHE A 2 -18.09 39.01 7.13
N TRP A 3 -17.42 39.12 5.99
CA TRP A 3 -15.95 39.09 5.88
C TRP A 3 -15.23 40.18 6.65
N THR A 4 -15.80 41.35 6.73
CA THR A 4 -15.22 42.49 7.51
C THR A 4 -15.34 42.26 9.02
N VAL A 5 -16.42 41.65 9.47
CA VAL A 5 -16.61 41.26 10.88
C VAL A 5 -15.63 40.10 11.22
N LEU A 6 -15.57 39.07 10.37
CA LEU A 6 -14.64 37.93 10.54
C LEU A 6 -13.19 38.41 10.66
N THR A 7 -12.75 39.28 9.73
CA THR A 7 -11.37 39.79 9.75
C THR A 7 -11.08 40.61 11.02
N ARG A 8 -12.07 41.39 11.52
CA ARG A 8 -11.92 42.14 12.76
C ARG A 8 -11.77 41.22 13.97
N ILE A 9 -12.54 40.14 14.04
CA ILE A 9 -12.44 39.13 15.11
C ILE A 9 -11.10 38.46 15.09
N LEU A 10 -10.64 38.00 13.89
CA LEU A 10 -9.34 37.35 13.69
C LEU A 10 -8.19 38.26 14.11
N LEU A 11 -8.19 39.52 13.69
CA LEU A 11 -7.12 40.49 14.02
C LEU A 11 -7.12 40.87 15.48
N ARG A 12 -8.30 41.00 16.12
CA ARG A 12 -8.42 41.33 17.53
C ARG A 12 -7.91 40.20 18.44
N ASN A 13 -8.19 38.97 18.09
CA ASN A 13 -7.87 37.79 18.91
C ASN A 13 -6.82 36.88 18.23
N ARG A 14 -5.84 37.48 17.55
CA ARG A 14 -4.83 36.77 16.74
C ARG A 14 -4.10 35.67 17.50
N LEU A 15 -3.73 35.89 18.77
CA LEU A 15 -3.05 34.87 19.58
C LEU A 15 -3.96 33.67 19.88
N ALA A 16 -5.22 33.93 20.25
CA ALA A 16 -6.19 32.86 20.49
C ALA A 16 -6.38 31.99 19.25
N TRP A 17 -6.52 32.60 18.08
CA TRP A 17 -6.65 31.87 16.83
C TRP A 17 -5.39 31.03 16.47
N LEU A 18 -4.19 31.60 16.66
CA LEU A 18 -2.94 30.88 16.45
C LEU A 18 -2.80 29.69 17.41
N VAL A 19 -3.16 29.86 18.69
CA VAL A 19 -3.13 28.77 19.67
C VAL A 19 -4.16 27.71 19.33
N THR A 20 -5.38 28.10 18.97
CA THR A 20 -6.42 27.12 18.53
C THR A 20 -5.98 26.34 17.30
N LEU A 21 -5.40 27.02 16.32
CA LEU A 21 -4.89 26.38 15.11
C LEU A 21 -3.73 25.44 15.42
N ALA A 22 -2.81 25.84 16.30
CA ALA A 22 -1.69 25.00 16.73
C ALA A 22 -2.18 23.75 17.47
N LEU A 23 -3.15 23.88 18.38
CA LEU A 23 -3.75 22.76 19.10
C LEU A 23 -4.51 21.83 18.14
N ALA A 24 -5.30 22.37 17.22
CA ALA A 24 -6.00 21.59 16.20
C ALA A 24 -5.02 20.84 15.31
N THR A 25 -3.93 21.50 14.90
CA THR A 25 -2.87 20.84 14.10
C THR A 25 -2.15 19.75 14.89
N ALA A 26 -1.83 19.97 16.16
CA ALA A 26 -1.25 18.95 17.01
C ALA A 26 -2.17 17.74 17.18
N PHE A 27 -3.48 17.99 17.35
CA PHE A 27 -4.48 16.93 17.40
C PHE A 27 -4.57 16.15 16.08
N MET A 28 -4.62 16.86 14.94
CA MET A 28 -4.63 16.22 13.61
C MET A 28 -3.33 15.45 13.33
N ALA A 29 -2.18 15.98 13.74
CA ALA A 29 -0.92 15.26 13.65
C ALA A 29 -0.93 13.98 14.48
N TYR A 30 -1.47 14.01 15.70
CA TYR A 30 -1.62 12.83 16.54
C TYR A 30 -2.53 11.78 15.87
N GLN A 31 -3.69 12.19 15.38
CA GLN A 31 -4.59 11.27 14.65
C GLN A 31 -3.94 10.70 13.37
N GLY A 32 -3.13 11.49 12.69
CA GLY A 32 -2.40 11.04 11.50
C GLY A 32 -1.39 9.91 11.79
N THR A 33 -0.91 9.77 13.03
CA THR A 33 -0.01 8.66 13.40
C THR A 33 -0.71 7.30 13.48
N SER A 34 -2.04 7.29 13.61
CA SER A 34 -2.84 6.06 13.63
C SER A 34 -3.11 5.48 12.24
N VAL A 35 -2.83 6.23 11.18
CA VAL A 35 -3.03 5.77 9.80
C VAL A 35 -2.05 4.65 9.49
N ALA A 36 -2.59 3.44 9.32
CA ALA A 36 -1.83 2.26 8.98
C ALA A 36 -1.95 1.96 7.49
N MET A 37 -0.93 1.29 6.95
CA MET A 37 -0.98 0.79 5.58
C MET A 37 -1.96 -0.38 5.50
N THR A 38 -2.83 -0.38 4.51
CA THR A 38 -3.76 -1.48 4.26
C THR A 38 -3.09 -2.48 3.33
N TYR A 39 -3.02 -3.73 3.77
CA TYR A 39 -2.46 -4.84 2.99
C TYR A 39 -3.54 -5.56 2.15
N GLU A 40 -4.79 -5.11 2.25
CA GLU A 40 -5.86 -5.59 1.39
C GLU A 40 -5.62 -5.12 -0.05
N PHE A 41 -5.76 -6.04 -0.98
CA PHE A 41 -5.86 -5.65 -2.39
C PHE A 41 -7.15 -4.82 -2.51
N ALA A 42 -7.02 -3.61 -3.06
CA ALA A 42 -8.16 -2.72 -3.19
C ALA A 42 -9.32 -3.47 -3.86
N LYS A 43 -10.34 -3.84 -3.08
CA LYS A 43 -11.63 -4.25 -3.66
C LYS A 43 -12.17 -3.02 -4.41
N LEU A 44 -11.94 -2.98 -5.72
CA LEU A 44 -12.46 -1.91 -6.57
C LEU A 44 -13.94 -2.14 -6.88
N MET A 45 -14.38 -3.40 -6.82
CA MET A 45 -15.77 -3.78 -7.01
C MET A 45 -16.55 -3.69 -5.69
N PRO A 46 -17.82 -3.25 -5.75
CA PRO A 46 -18.72 -3.24 -4.60
C PRO A 46 -18.99 -4.67 -4.09
N ASP A 47 -19.18 -4.84 -2.79
CA ASP A 47 -19.57 -6.13 -2.20
C ASP A 47 -20.97 -6.60 -2.67
N THR A 48 -21.79 -5.68 -3.21
CA THR A 48 -23.11 -5.94 -3.81
C THR A 48 -23.07 -6.37 -5.26
N ASP A 49 -21.89 -6.36 -5.89
CA ASP A 49 -21.72 -6.81 -7.27
C ASP A 49 -21.83 -8.33 -7.36
N SER A 50 -22.48 -8.84 -8.42
CA SER A 50 -22.67 -10.28 -8.61
C SER A 50 -21.37 -11.06 -8.64
N VAL A 51 -20.32 -10.49 -9.24
CA VAL A 51 -18.99 -11.12 -9.30
C VAL A 51 -18.32 -11.18 -7.92
N SER A 52 -18.54 -10.17 -7.06
CA SER A 52 -18.04 -10.19 -5.68
C SER A 52 -18.74 -11.27 -4.87
N ILE A 53 -20.07 -11.40 -5.02
CA ILE A 53 -20.86 -12.43 -4.33
C ILE A 53 -20.44 -13.82 -4.78
N GLU A 54 -20.33 -14.06 -6.09
CA GLU A 54 -19.88 -15.34 -6.64
C GLU A 54 -18.45 -15.69 -6.20
N TYR A 55 -17.56 -14.70 -6.08
CA TYR A 55 -16.21 -14.90 -5.55
C TYR A 55 -16.23 -15.27 -4.06
N ASP A 56 -17.05 -14.59 -3.26
CA ASP A 56 -17.16 -14.87 -1.83
C ASP A 56 -17.76 -16.28 -1.60
N GLU A 57 -18.76 -16.70 -2.40
CA GLU A 57 -19.32 -18.07 -2.39
C GLU A 57 -18.24 -19.11 -2.76
N LEU A 58 -17.43 -18.83 -3.78
CA LEU A 58 -16.32 -19.70 -4.18
C LEU A 58 -15.28 -19.85 -3.07
N VAL A 59 -14.96 -18.74 -2.38
CA VAL A 59 -14.04 -18.74 -1.24
C VAL A 59 -14.60 -19.53 -0.06
N GLU A 60 -15.92 -19.42 0.20
CA GLU A 60 -16.59 -20.16 1.27
C GLU A 60 -16.58 -21.68 0.99
N GLU A 61 -16.77 -22.09 -0.27
CA GLU A 61 -16.86 -23.49 -0.65
C GLU A 61 -15.50 -24.16 -0.82
N PHE A 62 -14.51 -23.47 -1.41
CA PHE A 62 -13.21 -24.04 -1.79
C PHE A 62 -12.04 -23.54 -0.92
N GLY A 63 -12.29 -22.61 0.00
CA GLY A 63 -11.25 -21.95 0.78
C GLY A 63 -10.51 -20.86 0.01
N GLN A 64 -9.68 -20.10 0.71
CA GLN A 64 -8.94 -18.99 0.10
C GLN A 64 -7.76 -19.48 -0.73
N VAL A 65 -7.85 -19.35 -2.05
CA VAL A 65 -6.71 -19.56 -2.97
C VAL A 65 -5.65 -18.45 -2.82
N SER A 66 -6.05 -17.33 -2.20
CA SER A 66 -5.22 -16.14 -2.05
C SER A 66 -4.14 -16.22 -0.98
N ASN A 67 -4.04 -17.34 -0.24
CA ASN A 67 -3.06 -17.56 0.84
C ASN A 67 -1.81 -18.32 0.40
N THR A 68 -1.64 -18.56 -0.90
CA THR A 68 -0.53 -19.34 -1.42
C THR A 68 0.61 -18.47 -1.96
N VAL A 69 1.84 -18.87 -1.63
CA VAL A 69 3.07 -18.40 -2.25
C VAL A 69 3.71 -19.56 -3.02
N VAL A 70 4.03 -19.31 -4.26
CA VAL A 70 4.70 -20.31 -5.12
C VAL A 70 6.16 -19.91 -5.26
N ILE A 71 7.03 -20.90 -5.09
CA ILE A 71 8.47 -20.79 -5.33
C ILE A 71 8.79 -21.70 -6.50
N ALA A 72 9.52 -21.20 -7.49
CA ALA A 72 9.91 -21.94 -8.66
C ALA A 72 11.42 -21.83 -8.91
N MET A 73 12.02 -22.91 -9.38
CA MET A 73 13.42 -23.00 -9.74
C MET A 73 13.56 -23.76 -11.05
N GLU A 74 14.46 -23.31 -11.91
CA GLU A 74 14.87 -24.06 -13.11
C GLU A 74 16.19 -24.77 -12.80
N ASP A 75 16.19 -26.11 -12.89
CA ASP A 75 17.35 -26.93 -12.57
C ASP A 75 17.30 -28.27 -13.37
N ALA A 76 18.13 -28.38 -14.39
CA ALA A 76 18.21 -29.58 -15.20
C ALA A 76 18.75 -30.79 -14.43
N ASP A 77 19.49 -30.53 -13.36
CA ASP A 77 20.14 -31.55 -12.52
C ASP A 77 19.43 -31.76 -11.17
N PHE A 78 18.15 -31.35 -11.08
CA PHE A 78 17.35 -31.36 -9.83
C PHE A 78 17.38 -32.71 -9.09
N PHE A 79 17.43 -33.86 -9.82
CA PHE A 79 17.42 -35.20 -9.22
C PHE A 79 18.80 -35.66 -8.73
N GLN A 80 19.87 -34.90 -8.96
CA GLN A 80 21.15 -35.17 -8.34
C GLN A 80 21.03 -35.02 -6.82
N ARG A 81 21.71 -35.94 -6.11
CA ARG A 81 21.65 -36.00 -4.64
C ARG A 81 21.87 -34.65 -3.94
N GLU A 82 22.92 -33.93 -4.34
CA GLU A 82 23.29 -32.66 -3.74
C GLU A 82 22.17 -31.61 -3.92
N HIS A 83 21.55 -31.54 -5.10
CA HIS A 83 20.46 -30.61 -5.40
C HIS A 83 19.20 -30.96 -4.61
N LEU A 84 18.88 -32.24 -4.50
CA LEU A 84 17.76 -32.73 -3.70
C LEU A 84 17.94 -32.45 -2.20
N GLU A 85 19.14 -32.69 -1.66
CA GLU A 85 19.46 -32.40 -0.26
C GLU A 85 19.28 -30.91 0.05
N GLN A 86 19.80 -30.02 -0.80
CA GLN A 86 19.65 -28.56 -0.67
C GLN A 86 18.19 -28.12 -0.79
N TRP A 87 17.41 -28.75 -1.68
CA TRP A 87 15.99 -28.46 -1.82
C TRP A 87 15.18 -28.91 -0.59
N LEU A 88 15.47 -30.09 -0.05
CA LEU A 88 14.83 -30.60 1.17
C LEU A 88 15.13 -29.70 2.39
N GLU A 89 16.38 -29.24 2.52
CA GLU A 89 16.76 -28.28 3.57
C GLU A 89 15.96 -26.98 3.43
N LEU A 90 15.87 -26.42 2.22
CA LEU A 90 15.06 -25.24 1.95
C LEU A 90 13.59 -25.45 2.35
N MET A 91 12.98 -26.58 1.95
CA MET A 91 11.58 -26.88 2.30
C MET A 91 11.38 -27.02 3.80
N SER A 92 12.34 -27.64 4.50
CA SER A 92 12.32 -27.77 5.96
C SER A 92 12.40 -26.39 6.66
N ASP A 93 13.30 -25.53 6.19
CA ASP A 93 13.48 -24.18 6.76
C ASP A 93 12.25 -23.32 6.53
N LEU A 94 11.65 -23.39 5.34
CA LEU A 94 10.41 -22.66 5.04
C LEU A 94 9.22 -23.16 5.85
N LYS A 95 9.13 -24.47 6.10
CA LYS A 95 8.08 -25.08 6.95
C LYS A 95 8.22 -24.67 8.42
N ALA A 96 9.45 -24.36 8.86
CA ALA A 96 9.72 -23.88 10.22
C ALA A 96 9.35 -22.41 10.45
N VAL A 97 8.97 -21.66 9.41
CA VAL A 97 8.59 -20.25 9.52
C VAL A 97 7.22 -20.15 10.19
N ASP A 98 7.15 -19.44 11.31
CA ASP A 98 5.89 -19.18 12.00
C ASP A 98 4.91 -18.41 11.12
N GLY A 99 3.72 -18.97 10.87
CA GLY A 99 2.72 -18.46 9.93
C GLY A 99 2.72 -19.15 8.57
N VAL A 100 3.61 -20.12 8.32
CA VAL A 100 3.50 -21.07 7.20
C VAL A 100 2.78 -22.31 7.72
N GLU A 101 1.59 -22.59 7.20
CA GLU A 101 0.79 -23.75 7.61
C GLU A 101 1.27 -25.05 6.95
N HIS A 102 1.58 -24.95 5.66
CA HIS A 102 1.96 -26.11 4.86
C HIS A 102 2.91 -25.72 3.75
N VAL A 103 3.86 -26.61 3.46
CA VAL A 103 4.75 -26.51 2.30
C VAL A 103 4.52 -27.77 1.49
N GLN A 104 4.07 -27.62 0.26
CA GLN A 104 3.87 -28.71 -0.68
C GLN A 104 4.91 -28.61 -1.79
N SER A 105 5.76 -29.61 -1.89
CA SER A 105 6.75 -29.72 -2.95
C SER A 105 6.74 -31.14 -3.55
N LEU A 106 7.50 -31.32 -4.60
CA LEU A 106 7.61 -32.61 -5.23
C LEU A 106 8.16 -33.71 -4.29
N THR A 107 8.99 -33.30 -3.33
CA THR A 107 9.58 -34.20 -2.32
C THR A 107 8.58 -34.71 -1.29
N GLU A 108 7.42 -34.04 -1.12
CA GLU A 108 6.33 -34.50 -0.28
C GLU A 108 5.15 -35.11 -1.09
N ALA A 109 5.35 -35.34 -2.40
CA ALA A 109 4.32 -35.88 -3.27
C ALA A 109 4.08 -37.37 -3.02
N TYR A 110 2.82 -37.79 -3.11
CA TYR A 110 2.45 -39.21 -2.97
C TYR A 110 1.95 -39.78 -4.29
N GLY A 111 2.26 -41.05 -4.51
CA GLY A 111 1.59 -41.88 -5.50
C GLY A 111 0.51 -42.74 -4.86
N LEU A 112 -0.51 -43.12 -5.63
CA LEU A 112 -1.49 -44.12 -5.22
C LEU A 112 -1.14 -45.43 -5.89
N TYR A 113 -0.81 -46.44 -5.12
CA TYR A 113 -0.48 -47.76 -5.60
C TYR A 113 -1.52 -48.77 -5.12
N VAL A 114 -1.72 -49.79 -5.91
CA VAL A 114 -2.53 -50.95 -5.46
C VAL A 114 -1.64 -51.82 -4.61
N ASP A 115 -1.93 -51.91 -3.32
CA ASP A 115 -1.29 -52.86 -2.42
C ASP A 115 -1.63 -54.28 -2.88
N SER A 116 -0.63 -55.05 -3.28
CA SER A 116 -0.78 -56.41 -3.81
C SER A 116 -1.31 -57.43 -2.77
N VAL A 117 -1.30 -57.07 -1.48
CA VAL A 117 -1.78 -57.94 -0.40
C VAL A 117 -3.24 -57.63 -0.05
N THR A 118 -3.61 -56.37 -0.02
CA THR A 118 -4.95 -55.93 0.39
C THR A 118 -5.85 -55.59 -0.79
N GLU A 119 -5.34 -55.56 -2.02
CA GLU A 119 -6.01 -55.12 -3.26
C GLU A 119 -6.64 -53.70 -3.13
N LYS A 120 -6.18 -52.91 -2.18
CA LYS A 120 -6.65 -51.54 -1.94
C LYS A 120 -5.62 -50.51 -2.42
N LEU A 121 -6.14 -49.34 -2.79
CA LEU A 121 -5.29 -48.18 -3.05
C LEU A 121 -4.65 -47.71 -1.73
N ALA A 122 -3.34 -47.70 -1.69
CA ALA A 122 -2.54 -47.17 -0.59
C ALA A 122 -1.69 -45.97 -1.07
N PRO A 123 -1.59 -44.90 -0.31
CA PRO A 123 -0.67 -43.80 -0.62
C PRO A 123 0.77 -44.30 -0.35
N ASP A 124 1.66 -43.97 -1.25
CA ASP A 124 3.10 -44.17 -1.08
C ASP A 124 3.86 -42.92 -1.53
N THR A 125 4.91 -42.55 -0.83
CA THR A 125 5.69 -41.36 -1.14
C THR A 125 6.47 -41.57 -2.44
N LEU A 126 6.49 -40.58 -3.31
CA LEU A 126 7.28 -40.65 -4.54
C LEU A 126 8.77 -40.61 -4.22
N PHE A 127 9.17 -39.90 -3.19
CA PHE A 127 10.52 -39.82 -2.66
C PHE A 127 10.64 -40.70 -1.41
N GLN A 128 11.07 -41.94 -1.58
CA GLN A 128 11.27 -42.88 -0.44
C GLN A 128 12.66 -42.75 0.17
N PHE A 129 13.65 -42.38 -0.62
CA PHE A 129 15.05 -42.23 -0.21
C PHE A 129 15.77 -41.25 -1.14
N LEU A 130 16.87 -40.69 -0.66
CA LEU A 130 17.79 -39.90 -1.49
C LEU A 130 18.63 -40.85 -2.34
N PRO A 131 18.82 -40.58 -3.66
CA PRO A 131 19.62 -41.43 -4.53
C PRO A 131 21.09 -41.43 -4.07
N GLU A 132 21.72 -42.60 -4.12
CA GLU A 132 23.14 -42.77 -3.77
C GLU A 132 24.06 -42.79 -5.01
N ASN A 133 23.48 -43.02 -6.18
CA ASN A 133 24.20 -43.13 -7.45
C ASN A 133 23.35 -42.66 -8.64
N GLY A 134 23.99 -42.42 -9.78
CA GLY A 134 23.31 -41.90 -10.97
C GLY A 134 22.23 -42.86 -11.56
N GLU A 135 22.27 -44.17 -11.30
CA GLU A 135 21.20 -45.10 -11.72
C GLU A 135 19.93 -44.83 -10.88
N GLU A 136 20.08 -44.59 -9.60
CA GLU A 136 18.98 -44.27 -8.71
C GLU A 136 18.40 -42.86 -8.99
N GLU A 137 19.23 -41.91 -9.39
CA GLU A 137 18.79 -40.57 -9.83
C GLU A 137 17.86 -40.67 -11.04
N ILE A 138 18.28 -41.44 -12.08
CA ILE A 138 17.50 -41.68 -13.30
C ILE A 138 16.19 -42.42 -12.95
N ALA A 139 16.28 -43.44 -12.09
CA ALA A 139 15.10 -44.21 -11.67
C ALA A 139 14.10 -43.36 -10.90
N LEU A 140 14.57 -42.44 -9.99
CA LEU A 140 13.74 -41.54 -9.26
C LEU A 140 13.07 -40.52 -10.18
N GLU A 141 13.81 -39.92 -11.10
CA GLU A 141 13.28 -39.03 -12.13
C GLU A 141 12.17 -39.69 -12.95
N ALA A 142 12.44 -40.90 -13.47
CA ALA A 142 11.46 -41.66 -14.23
C ALA A 142 10.20 -41.98 -13.40
N ARG A 143 10.37 -42.35 -12.13
CA ARG A 143 9.26 -42.60 -11.20
C ARG A 143 8.39 -41.33 -11.00
N VAL A 144 9.00 -40.19 -10.75
CA VAL A 144 8.28 -38.90 -10.55
C VAL A 144 7.57 -38.49 -11.84
N LYS A 145 8.25 -38.55 -12.97
CA LYS A 145 7.68 -38.18 -14.29
C LYS A 145 6.59 -39.17 -14.77
N SER A 146 6.52 -40.39 -14.22
CA SER A 146 5.44 -41.35 -14.50
C SER A 146 4.07 -40.93 -13.91
N TRP A 147 4.06 -39.96 -12.98
CA TRP A 147 2.85 -39.44 -12.36
C TRP A 147 2.43 -38.07 -12.99
N PRO A 148 1.55 -38.11 -14.02
CA PRO A 148 1.18 -36.91 -14.76
C PRO A 148 0.38 -35.90 -13.91
N PHE A 149 -0.19 -36.36 -12.77
CA PHE A 149 -0.97 -35.49 -11.84
C PHE A 149 -0.19 -34.29 -11.37
N TYR A 150 1.11 -34.42 -11.10
CA TYR A 150 1.94 -33.32 -10.60
C TYR A 150 2.55 -32.47 -11.71
N LYS A 151 2.42 -32.88 -12.96
CA LYS A 151 2.90 -32.12 -14.12
C LYS A 151 2.08 -30.87 -14.30
N GLY A 152 2.75 -29.72 -14.39
CA GLY A 152 2.10 -28.40 -14.48
C GLY A 152 1.67 -27.82 -13.13
N ILE A 153 1.80 -28.57 -12.01
CA ILE A 153 1.50 -28.12 -10.64
C ILE A 153 2.78 -28.00 -9.83
N LEU A 154 3.59 -29.07 -9.77
CA LEU A 154 4.83 -29.11 -9.00
C LEU A 154 6.08 -29.22 -9.88
N TYR A 155 5.94 -29.60 -11.13
CA TYR A 155 7.03 -29.55 -12.11
C TYR A 155 6.54 -29.36 -13.54
N GLN A 156 7.35 -28.71 -14.37
CA GLN A 156 7.13 -28.57 -15.80
C GLN A 156 8.48 -28.51 -16.53
N GLY A 157 8.82 -29.55 -17.31
CA GLY A 157 10.18 -29.69 -17.89
C GLY A 157 11.22 -29.75 -16.77
N ASP A 158 12.16 -28.82 -16.78
CA ASP A 158 13.22 -28.68 -15.77
C ASP A 158 12.92 -27.64 -14.73
N THR A 159 11.67 -27.16 -14.69
CA THR A 159 11.20 -26.22 -13.65
C THR A 159 10.48 -26.98 -12.54
N TYR A 160 10.94 -26.79 -11.32
CA TYR A 160 10.39 -27.40 -10.10
C TYR A 160 9.79 -26.35 -9.21
N MET A 161 8.64 -26.66 -8.60
CA MET A 161 7.85 -25.72 -7.83
C MET A 161 7.54 -26.24 -6.44
N ALA A 162 7.47 -25.32 -5.49
CA ALA A 162 6.91 -25.54 -4.18
C ALA A 162 5.80 -24.52 -3.90
N VAL A 163 4.76 -24.95 -3.20
CA VAL A 163 3.61 -24.14 -2.82
C VAL A 163 3.60 -24.01 -1.30
N LEU A 164 3.74 -22.80 -0.81
CA LEU A 164 3.64 -22.47 0.61
C LEU A 164 2.23 -21.93 0.88
N ARG A 165 1.55 -22.52 1.84
CA ARG A 165 0.28 -22.01 2.34
C ARG A 165 0.52 -21.18 3.60
N ILE A 166 0.08 -19.94 3.59
CA ILE A 166 0.19 -19.00 4.70
C ILE A 166 -1.10 -19.03 5.53
N ASP A 167 -0.98 -18.86 6.85
CA ASP A 167 -2.11 -18.76 7.78
C ASP A 167 -3.07 -17.66 7.36
N GLU A 168 -4.33 -18.03 7.12
CA GLU A 168 -5.38 -17.11 6.65
C GLU A 168 -5.62 -15.95 7.61
N ASN A 169 -5.48 -16.14 8.90
CA ASN A 169 -5.68 -15.11 9.92
C ASN A 169 -4.65 -13.97 9.82
N ARG A 170 -3.49 -14.24 9.23
CA ARG A 170 -2.41 -13.27 9.07
C ARG A 170 -2.43 -12.53 7.74
N LEU A 171 -3.20 -12.99 6.74
CA LEU A 171 -3.17 -12.49 5.37
C LEU A 171 -3.48 -11.00 5.20
N TYR A 172 -4.39 -10.48 6.01
CA TYR A 172 -4.91 -9.12 5.91
C TYR A 172 -4.32 -8.17 6.95
N ASN A 173 -3.44 -8.67 7.82
CA ASN A 173 -2.83 -7.97 8.93
C ASN A 173 -1.36 -7.66 8.70
N LYS A 174 -0.80 -6.78 9.53
CA LYS A 174 0.66 -6.53 9.55
C LYS A 174 1.48 -7.79 9.88
N GLU A 175 0.84 -8.80 10.45
CA GLU A 175 1.46 -10.06 10.84
C GLU A 175 1.95 -10.92 9.67
N ILE A 176 1.43 -10.68 8.46
CA ILE A 176 1.95 -11.33 7.25
C ILE A 176 3.37 -10.85 6.88
N VAL A 177 3.73 -9.60 7.23
CA VAL A 177 5.01 -9.01 6.84
C VAL A 177 6.19 -9.83 7.36
N PRO A 178 6.29 -10.14 8.68
CA PRO A 178 7.41 -10.94 9.19
C PRO A 178 7.47 -12.34 8.59
N VAL A 179 6.33 -12.97 8.26
CA VAL A 179 6.27 -14.29 7.63
C VAL A 179 6.96 -14.26 6.26
N ILE A 180 6.52 -13.35 5.40
CA ILE A 180 7.08 -13.22 4.04
C ILE A 180 8.53 -12.73 4.05
N GLU A 181 8.90 -11.81 4.95
CA GLU A 181 10.28 -11.35 5.06
C GLU A 181 11.23 -12.46 5.55
N LYS A 182 10.76 -13.30 6.48
CA LYS A 182 11.52 -14.45 6.95
C LYS A 182 11.70 -15.49 5.84
N ALA A 183 10.60 -15.84 5.13
CA ALA A 183 10.67 -16.73 3.97
C ALA A 183 11.64 -16.19 2.91
N LYS A 184 11.55 -14.88 2.59
CA LYS A 184 12.47 -14.22 1.68
C LYS A 184 13.93 -14.31 2.13
N SER A 185 14.20 -14.10 3.41
CA SER A 185 15.57 -14.15 3.93
C SER A 185 16.18 -15.55 3.82
N ILE A 186 15.37 -16.59 4.02
CA ILE A 186 15.76 -18.00 3.85
C ILE A 186 16.10 -18.28 2.38
N ILE A 187 15.21 -17.84 1.46
CA ILE A 187 15.41 -18.02 0.01
C ILE A 187 16.68 -17.33 -0.47
N LEU A 188 16.89 -16.06 -0.10
CA LEU A 188 18.10 -15.31 -0.48
C LEU A 188 19.39 -15.96 0.06
N ALA A 189 19.35 -16.48 1.29
CA ALA A 189 20.49 -17.20 1.87
C ALA A 189 20.76 -18.51 1.10
N TRP A 190 19.71 -19.23 0.71
CA TRP A 190 19.83 -20.44 -0.07
C TRP A 190 20.35 -20.15 -1.49
N GLU A 191 19.87 -19.12 -2.19
CA GLU A 191 20.39 -18.69 -3.50
C GLU A 191 21.90 -18.38 -3.43
N ALA A 192 22.32 -17.64 -2.38
CA ALA A 192 23.72 -17.31 -2.20
C ALA A 192 24.61 -18.53 -1.97
N ASN A 193 24.10 -19.60 -1.33
CA ASN A 193 24.81 -20.82 -1.04
C ASN A 193 24.81 -21.80 -2.21
N SER A 194 23.65 -21.96 -2.89
CA SER A 194 23.47 -22.91 -3.99
C SER A 194 23.93 -22.39 -5.35
N GLY A 195 24.01 -21.04 -5.49
CA GLY A 195 24.29 -20.39 -6.78
C GLY A 195 23.16 -20.48 -7.80
N ARG A 196 21.94 -20.86 -7.38
CA ARG A 196 20.76 -21.02 -8.23
C ARG A 196 19.72 -19.97 -7.88
N ASP A 197 19.00 -19.47 -8.89
CA ASP A 197 17.96 -18.45 -8.71
C ASP A 197 16.61 -19.08 -8.39
N LEU A 198 15.88 -18.51 -7.44
CA LEU A 198 14.52 -18.86 -7.06
C LEU A 198 13.55 -17.73 -7.40
N HIS A 199 12.44 -18.07 -8.01
CA HIS A 199 11.40 -17.12 -8.34
C HIS A 199 10.22 -17.29 -7.40
N MET A 200 9.85 -16.21 -6.74
CA MET A 200 8.68 -16.18 -5.85
C MET A 200 7.50 -15.48 -6.53
N SER A 201 6.31 -16.05 -6.39
CA SER A 201 5.05 -15.48 -6.83
C SER A 201 3.93 -15.82 -5.85
N GLY A 202 2.77 -15.22 -6.04
CA GLY A 202 1.59 -15.43 -5.21
C GLY A 202 1.06 -14.15 -4.59
N LEU A 203 -0.23 -14.14 -4.28
CA LEU A 203 -0.89 -12.92 -3.76
C LEU A 203 -0.27 -12.39 -2.47
N PRO A 204 0.09 -13.21 -1.46
CA PRO A 204 0.73 -12.71 -0.24
C PRO A 204 2.05 -12.01 -0.52
N TRP A 205 2.87 -12.56 -1.42
CA TRP A 205 4.12 -11.96 -1.85
C TRP A 205 3.91 -10.63 -2.55
N ILE A 206 3.00 -10.59 -3.55
CA ILE A 206 2.69 -9.40 -4.34
C ILE A 206 2.12 -8.30 -3.46
N ARG A 207 1.26 -8.63 -2.48
CA ARG A 207 0.70 -7.65 -1.53
C ARG A 207 1.78 -6.91 -0.75
N ILE A 208 2.74 -7.65 -0.20
CA ILE A 208 3.84 -7.04 0.57
C ILE A 208 4.80 -6.26 -0.33
N ALA A 209 5.13 -6.80 -1.51
CA ALA A 209 5.97 -6.10 -2.48
C ALA A 209 5.33 -4.77 -2.91
N ASN A 210 4.02 -4.77 -3.19
CA ASN A 210 3.27 -3.57 -3.53
C ASN A 210 3.17 -2.60 -2.36
N ALA A 211 2.89 -3.07 -1.13
CA ALA A 211 2.83 -2.22 0.06
C ALA A 211 4.17 -1.50 0.30
N LYS A 212 5.29 -2.21 0.20
CA LYS A 212 6.63 -1.61 0.32
C LYS A 212 6.98 -0.66 -0.82
N ALA A 213 6.55 -0.99 -2.04
CA ALA A 213 6.72 -0.11 -3.19
C ALA A 213 5.91 1.19 -2.99
N LEU A 214 4.66 1.07 -2.54
CA LEU A 214 3.78 2.19 -2.25
C LEU A 214 4.36 3.09 -1.15
N GLU A 215 4.82 2.53 -0.04
CA GLU A 215 5.46 3.29 1.05
C GLU A 215 6.63 4.13 0.52
N ARG A 216 7.51 3.53 -0.26
CA ARG A 216 8.66 4.21 -0.87
C ARG A 216 8.23 5.31 -1.86
N GLU A 217 7.17 5.04 -2.63
CA GLU A 217 6.65 5.98 -3.60
C GLU A 217 5.97 7.19 -2.95
N ILE A 218 5.27 7.00 -1.84
CA ILE A 218 4.66 8.09 -1.06
C ILE A 218 5.73 9.11 -0.65
N TYR A 219 6.82 8.66 -0.03
CA TYR A 219 7.88 9.57 0.40
C TYR A 219 8.56 10.26 -0.78
N ARG A 220 8.83 9.53 -1.87
CA ARG A 220 9.44 10.09 -3.07
C ARG A 220 8.54 11.12 -3.75
N THR A 221 7.26 10.80 -3.91
CA THR A 221 6.29 11.67 -4.56
C THR A 221 5.98 12.91 -3.71
N ALA A 222 5.82 12.75 -2.39
CA ALA A 222 5.63 13.87 -1.48
C ALA A 222 6.86 14.81 -1.48
N GLY A 223 8.07 14.25 -1.45
CA GLY A 223 9.31 15.02 -1.52
C GLY A 223 9.46 15.78 -2.84
N LEU A 224 9.18 15.13 -3.97
CA LEU A 224 9.22 15.76 -5.29
C LEU A 224 8.18 16.87 -5.42
N THR A 225 6.95 16.62 -4.98
CA THR A 225 5.86 17.61 -5.01
C THR A 225 6.22 18.82 -4.15
N LEU A 226 6.78 18.60 -2.97
CA LEU A 226 7.22 19.69 -2.10
C LEU A 226 8.34 20.51 -2.76
N LEU A 227 9.33 19.86 -3.37
CA LEU A 227 10.43 20.53 -4.07
C LEU A 227 9.92 21.39 -5.22
N VAL A 228 9.07 20.83 -6.08
CA VAL A 228 8.44 21.58 -7.20
C VAL A 228 7.62 22.76 -6.66
N THR A 229 6.88 22.54 -5.57
CA THR A 229 6.10 23.59 -4.92
C THR A 229 6.97 24.73 -4.39
N ILE A 230 8.13 24.41 -3.78
CA ILE A 230 9.10 25.43 -3.33
C ILE A 230 9.57 26.28 -4.50
N ILE A 231 9.93 25.64 -5.62
CA ILE A 231 10.39 26.34 -6.84
C ILE A 231 9.27 27.27 -7.35
N ILE A 232 8.05 26.76 -7.48
CA ILE A 232 6.90 27.54 -7.95
C ILE A 232 6.66 28.75 -7.03
N PHE A 233 6.59 28.56 -5.72
CA PHE A 233 6.40 29.67 -4.78
C PHE A 233 7.50 30.71 -4.89
N TYR A 234 8.76 30.27 -4.97
CA TYR A 234 9.88 31.20 -5.10
C TYR A 234 9.85 32.02 -6.39
N LEU A 235 9.53 31.39 -7.51
CA LEU A 235 9.39 32.08 -8.80
C LEU A 235 8.27 33.11 -8.82
N PHE A 236 7.11 32.79 -8.21
CA PHE A 236 5.95 33.67 -8.22
C PHE A 236 5.99 34.75 -7.14
N LEU A 237 6.45 34.42 -5.94
CA LEU A 237 6.45 35.34 -4.80
C LEU A 237 7.71 36.20 -4.72
N LYS A 238 8.81 35.76 -5.33
CA LYS A 238 10.13 36.43 -5.31
C LYS A 238 10.58 36.87 -3.91
N SER A 239 10.16 36.15 -2.88
CA SER A 239 10.43 36.44 -1.48
C SER A 239 10.57 35.16 -0.67
N PHE A 240 11.75 34.94 -0.10
CA PHE A 240 12.01 33.76 0.72
C PHE A 240 11.06 33.63 1.92
N ARG A 241 10.74 34.74 2.59
CA ARG A 241 9.83 34.75 3.74
C ARG A 241 8.40 34.36 3.34
N ALA A 242 7.90 34.91 2.24
CA ALA A 242 6.56 34.59 1.73
C ALA A 242 6.50 33.12 1.29
N THR A 243 7.54 32.64 0.61
CA THR A 243 7.69 31.23 0.21
C THR A 243 7.66 30.30 1.43
N ALA A 244 8.47 30.59 2.47
CA ALA A 244 8.52 29.77 3.68
C ALA A 244 7.17 29.68 4.40
N ILE A 245 6.44 30.80 4.53
CA ILE A 245 5.11 30.81 5.14
C ILE A 245 4.13 29.97 4.29
N SER A 246 4.15 30.14 2.97
CA SER A 246 3.26 29.38 2.07
C SER A 246 3.52 27.88 2.14
N ILE A 247 4.80 27.46 2.16
CA ILE A 247 5.17 26.04 2.30
C ILE A 247 4.67 25.50 3.63
N MET A 248 4.84 26.26 4.73
CA MET A 248 4.36 25.86 6.04
C MET A 248 2.84 25.59 6.03
N ILE A 249 2.05 26.51 5.45
CA ILE A 249 0.58 26.37 5.35
C ILE A 249 0.22 25.11 4.56
N VAL A 250 0.85 24.89 3.42
CA VAL A 250 0.57 23.75 2.55
C VAL A 250 0.99 22.43 3.22
N ALA A 251 2.12 22.41 3.92
CA ALA A 251 2.55 21.26 4.71
C ALA A 251 1.57 20.94 5.85
N LEU A 252 1.07 21.97 6.55
CA LEU A 252 0.02 21.80 7.56
C LEU A 252 -1.26 21.21 6.94
N GLY A 253 -1.63 21.63 5.72
CA GLY A 253 -2.75 21.04 4.98
C GLY A 253 -2.59 19.54 4.73
N ALA A 254 -1.38 19.10 4.37
CA ALA A 254 -1.08 17.66 4.23
C ALA A 254 -1.17 16.91 5.57
N VAL A 255 -0.67 17.50 6.67
CA VAL A 255 -0.82 16.94 8.02
C VAL A 255 -2.30 16.79 8.40
N TRP A 256 -3.11 17.79 8.09
CA TRP A 256 -4.56 17.71 8.34
C TRP A 256 -5.24 16.64 7.50
N ALA A 257 -4.82 16.42 6.28
CA ALA A 257 -5.35 15.35 5.44
C ALA A 257 -5.11 13.96 6.07
N TYR A 258 -3.89 13.69 6.53
CA TYR A 258 -3.61 12.45 7.27
C TYR A 258 -4.36 12.40 8.62
N GLY A 259 -4.51 13.54 9.31
CA GLY A 259 -5.30 13.61 10.52
C GLY A 259 -6.77 13.25 10.30
N ILE A 260 -7.37 13.73 9.21
CA ILE A 260 -8.74 13.38 8.83
C ILE A 260 -8.84 11.89 8.51
N MET A 261 -7.87 11.30 7.79
CA MET A 261 -7.83 9.85 7.58
C MET A 261 -7.83 9.07 8.89
N GLY A 262 -6.96 9.46 9.83
CA GLY A 262 -6.89 8.83 11.14
C GLY A 262 -8.16 8.96 11.97
N LEU A 263 -8.86 10.11 11.90
CA LEU A 263 -10.15 10.34 12.58
C LEU A 263 -11.25 9.39 12.10
N PHE A 264 -11.27 9.07 10.80
CA PHE A 264 -12.24 8.14 10.20
C PHE A 264 -11.77 6.68 10.26
N GLY A 265 -10.57 6.41 10.79
CA GLY A 265 -10.00 5.06 10.82
C GLY A 265 -9.63 4.50 9.44
N TYR A 266 -9.45 5.36 8.45
CA TYR A 266 -9.13 4.95 7.09
C TYR A 266 -7.66 4.57 6.96
N GLY A 267 -7.41 3.45 6.26
CA GLY A 267 -6.06 2.98 5.96
C GLY A 267 -5.45 3.66 4.75
N LEU A 268 -4.14 3.49 4.62
CA LEU A 268 -3.36 4.03 3.51
C LEU A 268 -3.44 3.07 2.33
N THR A 269 -4.18 3.49 1.30
CA THR A 269 -4.36 2.77 0.04
C THR A 269 -3.60 3.47 -1.09
N LEU A 270 -3.56 2.85 -2.27
CA LEU A 270 -2.95 3.46 -3.46
C LEU A 270 -3.62 4.81 -3.81
N LEU A 271 -4.94 4.91 -3.71
CA LEU A 271 -5.68 6.14 -3.98
C LEU A 271 -5.43 7.21 -2.90
N SER A 272 -5.49 6.82 -1.63
CA SER A 272 -5.29 7.75 -0.53
C SER A 272 -3.86 8.31 -0.46
N SER A 273 -2.87 7.61 -1.02
CA SER A 273 -1.50 8.09 -1.13
C SER A 273 -1.36 9.38 -1.97
N LEU A 274 -2.29 9.60 -2.89
CA LEU A 274 -2.32 10.78 -3.75
C LEU A 274 -2.92 12.02 -3.06
N ILE A 275 -3.55 11.86 -1.88
CA ILE A 275 -4.23 12.97 -1.19
C ILE A 275 -3.23 14.06 -0.79
N ALA A 276 -2.09 13.71 -0.20
CA ALA A 276 -1.10 14.69 0.24
C ALA A 276 -0.54 15.52 -0.93
N PRO A 277 -0.04 14.95 -2.04
CA PRO A 277 0.34 15.71 -3.23
C PRO A 277 -0.79 16.59 -3.77
N LEU A 278 -2.02 16.08 -3.80
CA LEU A 278 -3.20 16.81 -4.27
C LEU A 278 -3.44 18.07 -3.43
N ILE A 279 -3.46 17.94 -2.11
CA ILE A 279 -3.68 19.06 -1.17
C ILE A 279 -2.55 20.10 -1.30
N ILE A 280 -1.32 19.65 -1.48
CA ILE A 280 -0.18 20.55 -1.73
C ILE A 280 -0.43 21.37 -3.01
N VAL A 281 -0.81 20.74 -4.11
CA VAL A 281 -1.06 21.41 -5.39
C VAL A 281 -2.24 22.37 -5.31
N ILE A 282 -3.32 22.02 -4.63
CA ILE A 282 -4.50 22.88 -4.48
C ILE A 282 -4.19 24.10 -3.59
N GLY A 283 -3.33 23.94 -2.60
CA GLY A 283 -2.93 25.05 -1.71
C GLY A 283 -2.08 26.12 -2.40
N VAL A 284 -1.31 25.75 -3.44
CA VAL A 284 -0.39 26.68 -4.13
C VAL A 284 -1.09 27.91 -4.71
N PRO A 285 -2.11 27.81 -5.57
CA PRO A 285 -2.81 28.97 -6.11
C PRO A 285 -3.44 29.85 -5.05
N ASN A 286 -4.01 29.26 -4.00
CA ASN A 286 -4.63 30.00 -2.91
C ASN A 286 -3.61 30.90 -2.19
N CYS A 287 -2.44 30.37 -1.82
CA CYS A 287 -1.38 31.14 -1.18
C CYS A 287 -0.82 32.24 -2.09
N ILE A 288 -0.52 31.91 -3.35
CA ILE A 288 0.03 32.86 -4.33
C ILE A 288 -0.94 34.04 -4.53
N TYR A 289 -2.22 33.73 -4.73
CA TYR A 289 -3.21 34.75 -5.02
C TYR A 289 -3.43 35.68 -3.79
N LEU A 290 -3.51 35.10 -2.59
CA LEU A 290 -3.67 35.86 -1.35
C LEU A 290 -2.49 36.78 -1.09
N ILE A 291 -1.25 36.29 -1.20
CA ILE A 291 -0.04 37.08 -0.93
C ILE A 291 0.15 38.17 -1.98
N ASN A 292 -0.02 37.86 -3.26
CA ASN A 292 0.11 38.87 -4.33
C ASN A 292 -0.92 39.95 -4.20
N LYS A 293 -2.16 39.58 -3.86
CA LYS A 293 -3.22 40.61 -3.61
C LYS A 293 -2.93 41.45 -2.41
N TYR A 294 -2.38 40.86 -1.34
CA TYR A 294 -1.93 41.59 -0.17
C TYR A 294 -0.86 42.64 -0.53
N HIS A 295 0.15 42.27 -1.31
CA HIS A 295 1.17 43.21 -1.76
C HIS A 295 0.59 44.36 -2.60
N GLN A 296 -0.37 44.06 -3.48
CA GLN A 296 -1.03 45.07 -4.31
C GLN A 296 -1.84 46.04 -3.46
N GLU A 297 -2.65 45.58 -2.50
CA GLU A 297 -3.47 46.44 -1.65
C GLU A 297 -2.60 47.24 -0.66
N TYR A 298 -1.51 46.64 -0.15
CA TYR A 298 -0.56 47.33 0.72
C TYR A 298 0.16 48.47 0.00
N LYS A 299 0.62 48.25 -1.25
CA LYS A 299 1.23 49.33 -2.06
C LYS A 299 0.29 50.46 -2.34
N LYS A 300 -1.02 50.23 -2.47
CA LYS A 300 -2.03 51.27 -2.73
C LYS A 300 -2.38 52.11 -1.52
N HIS A 301 -2.33 51.54 -0.32
CA HIS A 301 -2.93 52.18 0.87
C HIS A 301 -1.93 52.44 2.01
N GLY A 302 -0.75 51.83 1.97
CA GLY A 302 0.28 51.98 3.02
C GLY A 302 -0.10 51.43 4.41
N GLN A 303 -1.33 50.89 4.58
CA GLN A 303 -1.86 50.45 5.86
C GLN A 303 -2.09 48.93 5.85
N GLN A 304 -1.34 48.20 6.66
CA GLN A 304 -1.38 46.74 6.73
C GLN A 304 -2.78 46.20 7.06
N ILE A 305 -3.43 46.76 8.09
CA ILE A 305 -4.75 46.28 8.55
C ILE A 305 -5.82 46.43 7.45
N LYS A 306 -5.84 47.58 6.77
CA LYS A 306 -6.79 47.80 5.67
C LYS A 306 -6.50 46.90 4.48
N ALA A 307 -5.24 46.67 4.18
CA ALA A 307 -4.83 45.74 3.11
C ALA A 307 -5.34 44.33 3.45
N ILE A 308 -5.10 43.81 4.65
CA ILE A 308 -5.58 42.48 5.07
C ILE A 308 -7.11 42.39 5.00
N GLN A 309 -7.84 43.38 5.54
CA GLN A 309 -9.31 43.40 5.50
C GLN A 309 -9.85 43.30 4.06
N ARG A 310 -9.25 44.01 3.11
CA ARG A 310 -9.68 44.00 1.72
C ARG A 310 -9.34 42.70 1.04
N VAL A 311 -8.16 42.15 1.33
CA VAL A 311 -7.72 40.83 0.77
C VAL A 311 -8.64 39.73 1.26
N VAL A 312 -8.85 39.62 2.57
CA VAL A 312 -9.74 38.57 3.12
C VAL A 312 -11.17 38.75 2.59
N SER A 313 -11.67 39.97 2.45
CA SER A 313 -13.02 40.19 1.95
C SER A 313 -13.20 39.87 0.45
N LYS A 314 -12.20 40.14 -0.39
CA LYS A 314 -12.29 39.89 -1.84
C LYS A 314 -11.78 38.52 -2.23
N VAL A 315 -10.58 38.18 -1.74
CA VAL A 315 -9.91 36.93 -2.07
C VAL A 315 -10.51 35.74 -1.32
N GLY A 316 -10.81 35.96 -0.01
CA GLY A 316 -11.43 34.91 0.80
C GLY A 316 -12.77 34.42 0.24
N TYR A 317 -13.60 35.33 -0.31
CA TYR A 317 -14.84 34.92 -0.98
C TYR A 317 -14.60 34.08 -2.21
N ILE A 318 -13.66 34.50 -3.07
CA ILE A 318 -13.32 33.73 -4.31
C ILE A 318 -12.71 32.39 -3.93
N ALA A 319 -11.78 32.39 -2.99
CA ALA A 319 -11.14 31.16 -2.52
C ALA A 319 -12.16 30.18 -1.89
N LEU A 320 -13.13 30.71 -1.12
CA LEU A 320 -14.21 29.88 -0.56
C LEU A 320 -15.01 29.18 -1.67
N ILE A 321 -15.44 29.92 -2.69
CA ILE A 321 -16.21 29.35 -3.80
C ILE A 321 -15.38 28.30 -4.53
N THR A 322 -14.14 28.62 -4.89
CA THR A 322 -13.25 27.70 -5.61
C THR A 322 -13.00 26.42 -4.81
N ASN A 323 -12.63 26.54 -3.53
CA ASN A 323 -12.39 25.37 -2.70
C ASN A 323 -13.67 24.56 -2.44
N THR A 324 -14.82 25.22 -2.25
CA THR A 324 -16.10 24.52 -2.10
C THR A 324 -16.47 23.77 -3.39
N THR A 325 -16.32 24.40 -4.56
CA THR A 325 -16.57 23.73 -5.84
C THR A 325 -15.66 22.52 -6.04
N THR A 326 -14.37 22.66 -5.72
CA THR A 326 -13.42 21.55 -5.81
C THR A 326 -13.74 20.46 -4.79
N ALA A 327 -14.08 20.82 -3.56
CA ALA A 327 -14.49 19.87 -2.52
C ALA A 327 -15.77 19.08 -2.94
N LEU A 328 -16.76 19.77 -3.53
CA LEU A 328 -17.95 19.13 -4.07
C LEU A 328 -17.62 18.17 -5.23
N GLY A 329 -16.65 18.51 -6.09
CA GLY A 329 -16.16 17.61 -7.13
C GLY A 329 -15.59 16.31 -6.55
N PHE A 330 -14.79 16.38 -5.48
CA PHE A 330 -14.30 15.20 -4.78
C PHE A 330 -15.39 14.49 -3.97
N ALA A 331 -16.33 15.23 -3.39
CA ALA A 331 -17.48 14.65 -2.69
C ALA A 331 -18.38 13.80 -3.61
N ALA A 332 -18.35 14.02 -4.92
CA ALA A 332 -19.08 13.18 -5.87
C ALA A 332 -18.63 11.71 -5.82
N PHE A 333 -17.39 11.42 -5.43
CA PHE A 333 -16.92 10.04 -5.23
C PHE A 333 -17.64 9.31 -4.09
N ILE A 334 -18.27 10.03 -3.15
CA ILE A 334 -19.07 9.45 -2.06
C ILE A 334 -20.32 8.74 -2.61
N LEU A 335 -20.77 9.13 -3.82
CA LEU A 335 -21.92 8.52 -4.48
C LEU A 335 -21.57 7.23 -5.24
N THR A 336 -20.30 6.86 -5.28
CA THR A 336 -19.86 5.60 -5.89
C THR A 336 -20.10 4.44 -4.93
N SER A 337 -20.08 3.22 -5.47
CA SER A 337 -20.23 2.01 -4.66
C SER A 337 -18.89 1.45 -4.18
N SER A 338 -17.75 2.02 -4.60
CA SER A 338 -16.41 1.57 -4.20
C SER A 338 -15.98 2.23 -2.90
N GLU A 339 -15.71 1.43 -1.87
CA GLU A 339 -15.30 1.92 -0.56
C GLU A 339 -14.02 2.77 -0.62
N ASN A 340 -13.04 2.37 -1.41
CA ASN A 340 -11.79 3.14 -1.59
C ASN A 340 -12.03 4.52 -2.22
N LEU A 341 -12.97 4.63 -3.17
CA LEU A 341 -13.34 5.91 -3.77
C LEU A 341 -14.13 6.78 -2.80
N ILE A 342 -15.01 6.18 -1.99
CA ILE A 342 -15.76 6.89 -0.93
C ILE A 342 -14.77 7.49 0.07
N GLN A 343 -13.84 6.68 0.59
CA GLN A 343 -12.81 7.14 1.54
C GLN A 343 -11.97 8.27 0.95
N PHE A 344 -11.50 8.11 -0.30
CA PHE A 344 -10.75 9.13 -1.02
C PHE A 344 -11.54 10.42 -1.19
N GLY A 345 -12.82 10.32 -1.56
CA GLY A 345 -13.73 11.45 -1.73
C GLY A 345 -13.98 12.23 -0.43
N VAL A 346 -14.26 11.50 0.66
CA VAL A 346 -14.47 12.10 2.00
C VAL A 346 -13.22 12.84 2.45
N VAL A 347 -12.08 12.18 2.47
CA VAL A 347 -10.83 12.78 2.96
C VAL A 347 -10.41 13.96 2.09
N SER A 348 -10.44 13.82 0.76
CA SER A 348 -10.06 14.90 -0.14
C SER A 348 -10.97 16.13 0.00
N SER A 349 -12.29 15.92 0.02
CA SER A 349 -13.24 17.04 0.15
C SER A 349 -13.08 17.79 1.47
N LEU A 350 -12.97 17.08 2.59
CA LEU A 350 -12.77 17.70 3.91
C LEU A 350 -11.40 18.38 4.00
N SER A 351 -10.36 17.80 3.44
CA SER A 351 -9.01 18.38 3.44
C SER A 351 -8.92 19.65 2.61
N ILE A 352 -9.65 19.73 1.48
CA ILE A 352 -9.73 20.95 0.67
C ILE A 352 -10.45 22.08 1.43
N LEU A 353 -11.49 21.76 2.16
CA LEU A 353 -12.15 22.75 3.03
C LEU A 353 -11.24 23.15 4.21
N ALA A 354 -10.50 22.22 4.76
CA ALA A 354 -9.56 22.47 5.85
C ALA A 354 -8.41 23.42 5.44
N ILE A 355 -7.81 23.21 4.26
CA ILE A 355 -6.73 24.10 3.77
C ILE A 355 -7.21 25.53 3.50
N PHE A 356 -8.50 25.72 3.25
CA PHE A 356 -9.08 27.06 3.17
C PHE A 356 -9.12 27.76 4.54
N ILE A 357 -9.27 27.02 5.63
CA ILE A 357 -9.29 27.55 7.00
C ILE A 357 -7.86 27.87 7.49
N LEU A 358 -6.87 27.07 7.07
CA LEU A 358 -5.45 27.25 7.37
C LEU A 358 -4.87 28.51 6.69
#